data_ff2569850cbf88324ee53f9ac6d9e129
#
_entry.id   ff2569850cbf88324ee53f9ac6d9e129
#
_cell.length_a   1.000
_cell.length_b   1.000
_cell.length_c   1.000
_cell.angle_alpha   90.00
_cell.angle_beta   90.00
_cell.angle_gamma   90.00
#
_symmetry.space_group_name_H-M   'P 1'
#
loop_
_entity.id
_entity.type
_entity.pdbx_description
1 polymer ?
#
loop_
_entity_poly.entity_id
_entity_poly.type
_entity_poly.pdbx_seq_one_letter_code
_entity_poly.pdbx_strand_id
1 'polypeptide(L)'
;MSVIDDILNTAKSVANITAKKAGETVELSKLKMESVKLNAQIDKKYNEIGNLVYDAAKSGVGHEDSIAECISEIDALVAKISQINAQINEVRRTVTCPNCLYTNPDDAVYCAKCGVRLDMDSQEFYEKEERREAAAAVEESDDVTDSNTPDSDTDAQQK
;
A
#
# COMPACT_ATOMS: atom_id res chain seq x y z
N MET A 1 49.65 -23.95 5.38
CA MET A 1 48.29 -24.09 4.78
C MET A 1 48.52 -24.13 3.28
N SER A 2 47.92 -25.12 2.62
CA SER A 2 48.18 -25.35 1.19
C SER A 2 47.25 -24.46 0.34
N VAL A 3 47.76 -23.85 -0.70
CA VAL A 3 47.03 -23.06 -1.70
C VAL A 3 45.84 -23.87 -2.27
N ILE A 4 45.97 -25.19 -2.27
CA ILE A 4 44.92 -26.12 -2.70
C ILE A 4 43.73 -26.12 -1.75
N ASP A 5 43.93 -26.01 -0.45
CA ASP A 5 42.84 -25.94 0.55
C ASP A 5 42.08 -24.65 0.44
N ASP A 6 42.73 -23.53 0.13
CA ASP A 6 42.06 -22.23 -0.10
C ASP A 6 41.22 -22.24 -1.39
N ILE A 7 41.71 -22.87 -2.45
CA ILE A 7 40.95 -23.04 -3.71
C ILE A 7 39.71 -23.92 -3.50
N LEU A 8 39.87 -25.03 -2.78
CA LEU A 8 38.78 -25.96 -2.47
C LEU A 8 37.70 -25.29 -1.58
N ASN A 9 38.12 -24.53 -0.59
CA ASN A 9 37.19 -23.78 0.29
C ASN A 9 36.47 -22.66 -0.47
N THR A 10 37.17 -21.96 -1.35
CA THR A 10 36.55 -20.94 -2.23
C THR A 10 35.59 -21.58 -3.20
N ALA A 11 35.87 -22.71 -3.82
CA ALA A 11 34.97 -23.42 -4.70
C ALA A 11 33.71 -23.91 -3.97
N LYS A 12 33.85 -24.45 -2.75
CA LYS A 12 32.72 -24.85 -1.91
C LYS A 12 31.85 -23.65 -1.52
N SER A 13 32.43 -22.51 -1.17
CA SER A 13 31.70 -21.31 -0.81
C SER A 13 30.90 -20.75 -2.00
N VAL A 14 31.48 -20.71 -3.18
CA VAL A 14 30.82 -20.28 -4.42
C VAL A 14 29.70 -21.24 -4.79
N ALA A 15 29.89 -22.55 -4.69
CA ALA A 15 28.83 -23.54 -4.94
C ALA A 15 27.66 -23.38 -3.98
N ASN A 16 27.92 -23.15 -2.68
CA ASN A 16 26.88 -22.93 -1.69
C ASN A 16 26.10 -21.62 -1.93
N ILE A 17 26.78 -20.53 -2.31
CA ILE A 17 26.14 -19.25 -2.64
C ILE A 17 25.24 -19.41 -3.88
N THR A 18 25.71 -20.14 -4.88
CA THR A 18 24.95 -20.38 -6.11
C THR A 18 23.69 -21.23 -5.86
N ALA A 19 23.82 -22.28 -5.04
CA ALA A 19 22.71 -23.14 -4.66
C ALA A 19 21.65 -22.38 -3.83
N LYS A 20 22.10 -21.54 -2.90
CA LYS A 20 21.21 -20.68 -2.09
C LYS A 20 20.44 -19.69 -2.97
N LYS A 21 21.11 -18.98 -3.88
CA LYS A 21 20.45 -18.07 -4.83
C LYS A 21 19.47 -18.77 -5.77
N ALA A 22 19.77 -19.98 -6.19
CA ALA A 22 18.84 -20.77 -7.00
C ALA A 22 17.58 -21.13 -6.21
N GLY A 23 17.70 -21.51 -4.93
CA GLY A 23 16.58 -21.75 -4.03
C GLY A 23 15.70 -20.51 -3.82
N GLU A 24 16.30 -19.38 -3.52
CA GLU A 24 15.62 -18.08 -3.37
C GLU A 24 14.83 -17.69 -4.64
N THR A 25 15.39 -17.94 -5.82
CA THR A 25 14.71 -17.65 -7.11
C THR A 25 13.48 -18.53 -7.33
N VAL A 26 13.55 -19.80 -6.97
CA VAL A 26 12.41 -20.73 -7.08
C VAL A 26 11.31 -20.35 -6.10
N GLU A 27 11.67 -20.00 -4.87
CA GLU A 27 10.73 -19.58 -3.84
C GLU A 27 10.02 -18.28 -4.25
N LEU A 28 10.76 -17.26 -4.70
CA LEU A 28 10.19 -16.03 -5.23
C LEU A 28 9.23 -16.26 -6.40
N SER A 29 9.55 -17.21 -7.27
CA SER A 29 8.69 -17.54 -8.40
C SER A 29 7.36 -18.17 -7.95
N LYS A 30 7.39 -19.02 -6.92
CA LYS A 30 6.18 -19.61 -6.32
C LYS A 30 5.31 -18.54 -5.67
N LEU A 31 5.89 -17.69 -4.82
CA LEU A 31 5.18 -16.63 -4.14
C LEU A 31 4.53 -15.64 -5.13
N LYS A 32 5.25 -15.26 -6.19
CA LYS A 32 4.68 -14.41 -7.25
C LYS A 32 3.51 -15.09 -7.99
N MET A 33 3.64 -16.39 -8.31
CA MET A 33 2.56 -17.11 -8.95
C MET A 33 1.32 -17.20 -8.06
N GLU A 34 1.51 -17.38 -6.75
CA GLU A 34 0.43 -17.39 -5.78
C GLU A 34 -0.26 -16.02 -5.68
N SER A 35 0.51 -14.92 -5.63
CA SER A 35 -0.01 -13.56 -5.66
C SER A 35 -0.86 -13.30 -6.92
N VAL A 36 -0.40 -13.74 -8.10
CA VAL A 36 -1.17 -13.61 -9.35
C VAL A 36 -2.49 -14.40 -9.29
N LYS A 37 -2.49 -15.59 -8.71
CA LYS A 37 -3.73 -16.37 -8.55
C LYS A 37 -4.73 -15.69 -7.62
N LEU A 38 -4.26 -15.12 -6.52
CA LEU A 38 -5.12 -14.38 -5.58
C LEU A 38 -5.69 -13.12 -6.22
N ASN A 39 -4.90 -12.36 -6.98
CA ASN A 39 -5.40 -11.21 -7.73
C ASN A 39 -6.50 -11.61 -8.72
N ALA A 40 -6.33 -12.70 -9.45
CA ALA A 40 -7.36 -13.20 -10.36
C ALA A 40 -8.66 -13.61 -9.62
N GLN A 41 -8.56 -14.07 -8.37
CA GLN A 41 -9.75 -14.33 -7.53
C GLN A 41 -10.45 -13.04 -7.11
N ILE A 42 -9.68 -12.01 -6.75
CA ILE A 42 -10.21 -10.67 -6.44
C ILE A 42 -10.94 -10.09 -7.65
N ASP A 43 -10.34 -10.13 -8.83
CA ASP A 43 -10.96 -9.65 -10.07
C ASP A 43 -12.29 -10.37 -10.35
N LYS A 44 -12.33 -11.69 -10.10
CA LYS A 44 -13.57 -12.47 -10.23
C LYS A 44 -14.65 -11.99 -9.25
N LYS A 45 -14.28 -11.69 -8.00
CA LYS A 45 -15.23 -11.16 -6.99
C LYS A 45 -15.72 -9.76 -7.32
N TYR A 46 -14.86 -8.88 -7.85
CA TYR A 46 -15.31 -7.57 -8.34
C TYR A 46 -16.29 -7.71 -9.52
N ASN A 47 -16.07 -8.64 -10.44
CA ASN A 47 -17.02 -8.92 -11.52
C ASN A 47 -18.36 -9.46 -10.97
N GLU A 48 -18.33 -10.32 -9.95
CA GLU A 48 -19.54 -10.83 -9.28
C GLU A 48 -20.33 -9.71 -8.63
N ILE A 49 -19.68 -8.81 -7.88
CA ILE A 49 -20.31 -7.60 -7.33
C ILE A 49 -20.91 -6.73 -8.45
N GLY A 50 -20.16 -6.53 -9.54
CA GLY A 50 -20.65 -5.76 -10.68
C GLY A 50 -21.93 -6.32 -11.29
N ASN A 51 -22.03 -7.65 -11.42
CA ASN A 51 -23.24 -8.32 -11.88
C ASN A 51 -24.40 -8.15 -10.89
N LEU A 52 -24.16 -8.36 -9.60
CA LEU A 52 -25.20 -8.20 -8.57
C LEU A 52 -25.75 -6.76 -8.53
N VAL A 53 -24.90 -5.76 -8.63
CA VAL A 53 -25.29 -4.34 -8.68
C VAL A 53 -26.07 -4.04 -9.95
N TYR A 54 -25.65 -4.58 -11.10
CA TYR A 54 -26.35 -4.39 -12.37
C TYR A 54 -27.75 -5.03 -12.34
N ASP A 55 -27.86 -6.25 -11.80
CA ASP A 55 -29.14 -6.95 -11.67
C ASP A 55 -30.07 -6.25 -10.69
N ALA A 56 -29.57 -5.75 -9.56
CA ALA A 56 -30.33 -4.94 -8.61
C ALA A 56 -30.89 -3.67 -9.27
N ALA A 57 -30.08 -2.98 -10.05
CA ALA A 57 -30.50 -1.76 -10.75
C ALA A 57 -31.59 -2.04 -11.81
N LYS A 58 -31.58 -3.22 -12.43
CA LYS A 58 -32.58 -3.61 -13.42
C LYS A 58 -33.87 -4.18 -12.85
N SER A 59 -33.75 -5.01 -11.82
CA SER A 59 -34.92 -5.74 -11.24
C SER A 59 -35.59 -5.00 -10.08
N GLY A 60 -34.86 -4.05 -9.45
CA GLY A 60 -35.26 -3.42 -8.19
C GLY A 60 -35.13 -4.33 -6.98
N VAL A 61 -34.53 -5.52 -7.13
CA VAL A 61 -34.30 -6.46 -6.03
C VAL A 61 -32.88 -6.24 -5.52
N GLY A 62 -32.72 -5.92 -4.23
CA GLY A 62 -31.42 -5.73 -3.59
C GLY A 62 -30.67 -7.06 -3.40
N HIS A 63 -29.33 -6.99 -3.45
CA HIS A 63 -28.43 -8.11 -3.23
C HIS A 63 -27.36 -7.75 -2.17
N GLU A 64 -27.73 -6.94 -1.17
CA GLU A 64 -26.83 -6.36 -0.18
C GLU A 64 -26.04 -7.43 0.58
N ASP A 65 -26.70 -8.52 1.00
CA ASP A 65 -26.05 -9.61 1.74
C ASP A 65 -24.98 -10.32 0.89
N SER A 66 -25.30 -10.60 -0.38
CA SER A 66 -24.35 -11.24 -1.30
C SER A 66 -23.18 -10.32 -1.65
N ILE A 67 -23.42 -9.03 -1.76
CA ILE A 67 -22.37 -8.03 -1.98
C ILE A 67 -21.47 -7.95 -0.74
N ALA A 68 -22.03 -7.93 0.48
CA ALA A 68 -21.28 -7.92 1.71
C ALA A 68 -20.40 -9.17 1.87
N GLU A 69 -20.91 -10.35 1.48
CA GLU A 69 -20.13 -11.58 1.45
C GLU A 69 -18.93 -11.49 0.49
N CYS A 70 -19.15 -11.01 -0.73
CA CYS A 70 -18.09 -10.79 -1.72
C CYS A 70 -17.02 -9.81 -1.21
N ILE A 71 -17.40 -8.73 -0.53
CA ILE A 71 -16.48 -7.75 0.07
C ILE A 71 -15.64 -8.43 1.14
N SER A 72 -16.25 -9.19 2.05
CA SER A 72 -15.52 -9.91 3.10
C SER A 72 -14.50 -10.91 2.52
N GLU A 73 -14.86 -11.60 1.43
CA GLU A 73 -13.94 -12.49 0.72
C GLU A 73 -12.78 -11.73 0.07
N ILE A 74 -13.04 -10.57 -0.54
CA ILE A 74 -11.99 -9.70 -1.10
C ILE A 74 -11.02 -9.27 -0.01
N ASP A 75 -11.51 -8.81 1.15
CA ASP A 75 -10.67 -8.39 2.27
C ASP A 75 -9.76 -9.53 2.75
N ALA A 76 -10.29 -10.74 2.84
CA ALA A 76 -9.50 -11.92 3.19
C ALA A 76 -8.42 -12.26 2.15
N LEU A 77 -8.71 -12.06 0.85
CA LEU A 77 -7.75 -12.26 -0.23
C LEU A 77 -6.66 -11.19 -0.23
N VAL A 78 -7.02 -9.92 0.00
CA VAL A 78 -6.09 -8.80 0.13
C VAL A 78 -5.13 -9.02 1.31
N ALA A 79 -5.64 -9.48 2.46
CA ALA A 79 -4.80 -9.82 3.60
C ALA A 79 -3.78 -10.93 3.27
N LYS A 80 -4.18 -11.96 2.52
CA LYS A 80 -3.25 -13.01 2.07
C LYS A 80 -2.19 -12.47 1.11
N ILE A 81 -2.56 -11.59 0.17
CA ILE A 81 -1.59 -10.94 -0.74
C ILE A 81 -0.59 -10.11 0.05
N SER A 82 -1.03 -9.38 1.07
CA SER A 82 -0.14 -8.62 1.96
C SER A 82 0.91 -9.52 2.63
N GLN A 83 0.49 -10.69 3.16
CA GLN A 83 1.40 -11.66 3.74
C GLN A 83 2.42 -12.20 2.72
N ILE A 84 1.97 -12.53 1.49
CA ILE A 84 2.86 -13.00 0.42
C ILE A 84 3.86 -11.91 0.03
N ASN A 85 3.43 -10.65 -0.06
CA ASN A 85 4.32 -9.53 -0.36
C ASN A 85 5.36 -9.33 0.74
N ALA A 86 5.00 -9.49 2.01
CA ALA A 86 5.95 -9.47 3.12
C ALA A 86 7.01 -10.57 2.99
N GLN A 87 6.60 -11.81 2.66
CA GLN A 87 7.54 -12.92 2.41
C GLN A 87 8.46 -12.65 1.21
N ILE A 88 7.92 -12.10 0.12
CA ILE A 88 8.73 -11.70 -1.04
C ILE A 88 9.76 -10.65 -0.64
N ASN A 89 9.39 -9.67 0.15
CA ASN A 89 10.28 -8.63 0.65
C ASN A 89 11.38 -9.20 1.54
N GLU A 90 11.04 -10.15 2.42
CA GLU A 90 12.00 -10.85 3.28
C GLU A 90 13.03 -11.64 2.46
N VAL A 91 12.58 -12.46 1.50
CA VAL A 91 13.47 -13.24 0.63
C VAL A 91 14.37 -12.33 -0.20
N ARG A 92 13.88 -11.18 -0.65
CA ARG A 92 14.64 -10.19 -1.42
C ARG A 92 15.51 -9.28 -0.57
N ARG A 93 15.30 -9.28 0.73
CA ARG A 93 15.84 -8.28 1.66
C ARG A 93 15.51 -6.87 1.18
N THR A 94 14.23 -6.59 1.08
CA THR A 94 13.71 -5.29 0.66
C THR A 94 12.53 -4.88 1.52
N VAL A 95 12.29 -3.57 1.58
CA VAL A 95 11.11 -2.98 2.23
C VAL A 95 10.34 -2.15 1.21
N THR A 96 9.02 -2.28 1.21
CA THR A 96 8.15 -1.48 0.35
C THR A 96 7.72 -0.23 1.09
N CYS A 97 7.92 0.93 0.47
CA CYS A 97 7.51 2.21 1.04
C CYS A 97 5.98 2.28 1.19
N PRO A 98 5.42 2.59 2.37
CA PRO A 98 3.98 2.68 2.56
C PRO A 98 3.35 3.86 1.78
N ASN A 99 4.10 4.95 1.56
CA ASN A 99 3.60 6.14 0.89
C ASN A 99 3.58 6.04 -0.64
N CYS A 100 4.66 5.54 -1.27
CA CYS A 100 4.79 5.57 -2.74
C CYS A 100 4.98 4.19 -3.39
N LEU A 101 4.91 3.12 -2.61
CA LEU A 101 5.05 1.72 -3.00
C LEU A 101 6.39 1.39 -3.70
N TYR A 102 7.39 2.27 -3.59
CA TYR A 102 8.72 2.01 -4.11
C TYR A 102 9.44 0.99 -3.23
N THR A 103 10.12 0.03 -3.86
CA THR A 103 10.89 -1.01 -3.16
C THR A 103 12.29 -0.50 -2.85
N ASN A 104 12.66 -0.51 -1.57
CA ASN A 104 13.97 -0.10 -1.06
C ASN A 104 14.72 -1.31 -0.47
N PRO A 105 16.05 -1.25 -0.28
CA PRO A 105 16.77 -2.21 0.56
C PRO A 105 16.20 -2.28 1.97
N ASP A 106 16.30 -3.44 2.64
CA ASP A 106 15.76 -3.65 4.00
C ASP A 106 16.48 -2.83 5.10
N ASP A 107 17.69 -2.40 4.82
CA ASP A 107 18.50 -1.52 5.67
C ASP A 107 18.28 -0.01 5.42
N ALA A 108 17.42 0.35 4.48
CA ALA A 108 17.13 1.73 4.16
C ALA A 108 16.27 2.40 5.25
N VAL A 109 16.75 3.49 5.84
CA VAL A 109 16.02 4.28 6.84
C VAL A 109 14.98 5.20 6.18
N TYR A 110 15.23 5.65 4.96
CA TYR A 110 14.36 6.52 4.19
C TYR A 110 14.10 5.98 2.80
N CYS A 111 12.92 6.24 2.26
CA CYS A 111 12.59 5.88 0.90
C CYS A 111 13.42 6.69 -0.11
N ALA A 112 14.11 6.01 -1.01
CA ALA A 112 14.92 6.65 -2.05
C ALA A 112 14.10 7.47 -3.05
N LYS A 113 12.77 7.21 -3.15
CA LYS A 113 11.88 7.90 -4.09
C LYS A 113 11.15 9.09 -3.49
N CYS A 114 10.60 8.99 -2.28
CA CYS A 114 9.75 10.03 -1.67
C CYS A 114 10.28 10.58 -0.35
N GLY A 115 11.40 10.05 0.17
CA GLY A 115 12.04 10.55 1.40
C GLY A 115 11.32 10.18 2.71
N VAL A 116 10.21 9.44 2.67
CA VAL A 116 9.50 9.03 3.90
C VAL A 116 10.35 8.01 4.67
N ARG A 117 10.26 8.03 6.00
CA ARG A 117 10.94 7.05 6.85
C ARG A 117 10.30 5.67 6.69
N LEU A 118 11.14 4.64 6.62
CA LEU A 118 10.74 3.25 6.37
C LEU A 118 10.73 2.37 7.63
N ASP A 119 11.20 2.91 8.76
CA ASP A 119 11.20 2.24 10.07
C ASP A 119 9.87 2.40 10.83
N MET A 120 8.92 3.15 10.26
CA MET A 120 7.57 3.28 10.81
C MET A 120 6.69 2.13 10.32
N ASP A 121 5.93 1.53 11.24
CA ASP A 121 4.87 0.59 10.88
C ASP A 121 3.87 1.27 9.93
N SER A 122 3.37 0.52 8.95
CA SER A 122 2.41 1.04 7.97
C SER A 122 1.18 1.66 8.66
N GLN A 123 0.73 1.09 9.77
CA GLN A 123 -0.40 1.62 10.54
C GLN A 123 -0.09 2.98 11.17
N GLU A 124 1.08 3.16 11.79
CA GLU A 124 1.51 4.45 12.35
C GLU A 124 1.65 5.53 11.28
N PHE A 125 2.05 5.13 10.06
CA PHE A 125 2.15 6.06 8.93
C PHE A 125 0.78 6.59 8.53
N TYR A 126 -0.21 5.72 8.29
CA TYR A 126 -1.57 6.13 7.90
C TYR A 126 -2.28 6.92 8.99
N GLU A 127 -2.18 6.52 10.26
CA GLU A 127 -2.76 7.27 11.39
C GLU A 127 -2.17 8.69 11.53
N LYS A 128 -0.88 8.83 11.23
CA LYS A 128 -0.21 10.13 11.26
C LYS A 128 -0.61 11.02 10.08
N GLU A 129 -0.83 10.43 8.90
CA GLU A 129 -1.30 11.15 7.72
C GLU A 129 -2.74 11.63 7.92
N GLU A 130 -3.65 10.77 8.37
CA GLU A 130 -5.04 11.13 8.71
C GLU A 130 -5.11 12.25 9.75
N ARG A 131 -4.24 12.20 10.76
CA ARG A 131 -4.17 13.26 11.79
C ARG A 131 -3.64 14.57 11.24
N ARG A 132 -2.74 14.53 10.26
CA ARG A 132 -2.23 15.76 9.58
C ARG A 132 -3.28 16.36 8.65
N GLU A 133 -4.00 15.54 7.90
CA GLU A 133 -5.10 15.98 7.03
C GLU A 133 -6.24 16.57 7.84
N ALA A 134 -6.61 15.95 8.97
CA ALA A 134 -7.61 16.47 9.88
C ALA A 134 -7.19 17.80 10.51
N ALA A 135 -5.92 17.98 10.85
CA ALA A 135 -5.39 19.24 11.38
C ALA A 135 -5.38 20.35 10.32
N ALA A 136 -5.01 20.04 9.08
CA ALA A 136 -5.02 20.99 7.97
C ALA A 136 -6.45 21.44 7.61
N ALA A 137 -7.42 20.56 7.68
CA ALA A 137 -8.83 20.88 7.44
C ALA A 137 -9.44 21.83 8.49
N VAL A 138 -8.90 21.84 9.71
CA VAL A 138 -9.31 22.75 10.78
C VAL A 138 -8.74 24.16 10.56
N GLU A 139 -7.50 24.28 10.06
CA GLU A 139 -6.87 25.57 9.78
C GLU A 139 -7.53 26.31 8.60
N GLU A 140 -8.05 25.59 7.59
CA GLU A 140 -8.79 26.22 6.48
C GLU A 140 -10.19 26.72 6.88
N SER A 141 -10.75 26.28 7.99
CA SER A 141 -12.08 26.70 8.45
C SER A 141 -12.10 27.99 9.26
N ASP A 142 -10.96 28.47 9.76
CA ASP A 142 -10.87 29.66 10.59
C ASP A 142 -10.61 30.97 9.81
N ASP A 143 -10.35 30.91 8.49
CA ASP A 143 -10.06 32.10 7.66
C ASP A 143 -11.28 32.68 6.91
N VAL A 144 -12.50 32.31 7.25
CA VAL A 144 -13.72 32.80 6.56
C VAL A 144 -14.61 33.69 7.45
N THR A 145 -14.11 34.28 8.51
CA THR A 145 -14.90 35.21 9.33
C THR A 145 -14.14 36.47 9.67
N ASP A 146 -13.87 37.33 8.69
CA ASP A 146 -13.84 38.81 8.91
C ASP A 146 -13.78 39.60 7.59
N SER A 147 -14.92 39.86 6.97
CA SER A 147 -15.10 41.01 6.09
C SER A 147 -16.59 41.32 5.92
N ASN A 148 -17.19 41.88 6.98
CA ASN A 148 -18.44 42.62 6.83
C ASN A 148 -18.54 43.75 7.80
N THR A 149 -17.88 44.87 7.52
CA THR A 149 -18.20 46.18 8.05
C THR A 149 -18.97 46.98 7.01
N PRO A 150 -20.19 47.39 7.31
CA PRO A 150 -20.88 48.35 6.45
C PRO A 150 -20.41 49.76 6.77
N ASP A 151 -19.74 50.38 5.82
CA ASP A 151 -19.54 51.86 5.87
C ASP A 151 -20.90 52.54 5.65
N SER A 152 -21.39 53.05 6.75
CA SER A 152 -22.40 54.09 6.77
C SER A 152 -21.72 55.46 6.89
N ASP A 153 -21.64 56.18 5.80
CA ASP A 153 -21.48 57.63 5.84
C ASP A 153 -22.53 58.30 4.99
N THR A 154 -23.47 58.80 5.75
CA THR A 154 -24.35 59.92 5.47
C THR A 154 -23.50 61.14 5.22
N ASP A 155 -23.64 61.85 4.14
CA ASP A 155 -23.63 63.28 4.24
C ASP A 155 -24.54 63.95 3.23
N ALA A 156 -25.36 64.77 3.80
CA ALA A 156 -26.28 65.68 3.17
C ALA A 156 -25.51 67.00 2.85
N GLN A 157 -25.88 67.65 1.83
CA GLN A 157 -26.11 69.10 1.74
C GLN A 157 -25.77 69.76 0.41
N GLN A 158 -26.83 70.27 -0.17
CA GLN A 158 -26.98 71.68 -0.56
C GLN A 158 -26.30 72.14 -1.89
N LYS A 159 -26.96 72.40 -2.90
CA LYS A 159 -27.60 73.65 -3.30
C LYS A 159 -28.08 73.55 -4.75
#